data_a700082611005f87b69a5f18eaff950a
#
_entry.id   a700082611005f87b69a5f18eaff950a
#
_cell.length_a   1.000
_cell.length_b   1.000
_cell.length_c   1.000
_cell.angle_alpha   90.00
_cell.angle_beta   90.00
_cell.angle_gamma   90.00
#
_symmetry.space_group_name_H-M   'P 1'
#
loop_
_entity.id
_entity.type
_entity.pdbx_description
1 polymer ?
#
loop_
_entity_poly.entity_id
_entity_poly.type
_entity_poly.pdbx_seq_one_letter_code
_entity_poly.pdbx_strand_id
1 'polypeptide(L)'
;MNCKKQSLLPVLICTMFLLICFGAIAQDSLVIPLWQNGAPGFENRKNEPEEAKDWWVKNINNPSLTFFRAPQSIATGAAVIICPGGGHRTLVFNAEGADAAKFMNSIGINAFVLKYRLFREENTVYTMENTKQDVFRAMRLVRSLAKEYKIDTARIGVMGFSAGGELAGWLSYHYQENHFIKNDAIDALSARPSFQILIYPGPLVVPDSVSVTAPTTFLLAANDDTCCSPPVITLLQMHRKAKVPVEVHLYEQGSHGFNMGKRSLLNSLHSWPQRLADWLNDSGISKCCK
;
A
#
# COMPACT_ATOMS: atom_id res chain seq x y z
N MET A 1 76.50 -38.62 30.89
CA MET A 1 75.42 -37.62 31.21
C MET A 1 74.73 -37.30 29.95
N ASN A 2 73.58 -37.94 29.68
CA ASN A 2 72.80 -37.82 28.47
C ASN A 2 71.68 -36.80 28.63
N CYS A 3 71.69 -35.68 27.89
CA CYS A 3 70.68 -34.68 27.88
C CYS A 3 69.77 -34.99 26.72
N LYS A 4 68.52 -35.45 27.01
CA LYS A 4 67.47 -35.68 26.01
C LYS A 4 66.84 -34.33 25.64
N LYS A 5 66.90 -33.92 24.33
CA LYS A 5 66.18 -32.86 23.73
C LYS A 5 64.71 -33.32 23.47
N GLN A 6 63.77 -32.70 24.13
CA GLN A 6 62.35 -32.81 23.75
C GLN A 6 62.03 -31.82 22.63
N SER A 7 61.55 -32.34 21.53
CA SER A 7 61.01 -31.59 20.41
C SER A 7 59.51 -31.23 20.65
N LEU A 8 59.19 -29.96 20.75
CA LEU A 8 57.85 -29.45 20.80
C LEU A 8 57.35 -29.30 19.34
N LEU A 9 56.30 -30.04 18.96
CA LEU A 9 55.61 -29.95 17.73
C LEU A 9 54.52 -28.83 17.87
N PRO A 10 54.45 -27.82 17.03
CA PRO A 10 53.36 -26.85 17.10
C PRO A 10 52.10 -27.44 16.45
N VAL A 11 51.04 -27.56 17.24
CA VAL A 11 49.69 -27.89 16.74
C VAL A 11 49.13 -26.67 16.04
N LEU A 12 49.05 -26.75 14.71
CA LEU A 12 48.43 -25.73 13.86
C LEU A 12 46.90 -25.92 13.93
N ILE A 13 46.21 -25.11 14.75
CA ILE A 13 44.74 -25.05 14.76
C ILE A 13 44.29 -24.24 13.57
N CYS A 14 43.83 -24.93 12.52
CA CYS A 14 43.23 -24.35 11.34
C CYS A 14 41.74 -24.04 11.66
N THR A 15 41.46 -22.81 12.10
CA THR A 15 40.07 -22.30 12.25
C THR A 15 39.50 -22.01 10.89
N MET A 16 38.66 -22.93 10.38
CA MET A 16 37.90 -22.78 9.17
C MET A 16 36.74 -21.83 9.45
N PHE A 17 36.88 -20.56 9.07
CA PHE A 17 35.77 -19.61 9.04
C PHE A 17 34.78 -20.00 7.94
N LEU A 18 33.63 -20.59 8.32
CA LEU A 18 32.50 -20.74 7.43
C LEU A 18 31.92 -19.34 7.18
N LEU A 19 32.24 -18.74 6.02
CA LEU A 19 31.54 -17.59 5.48
C LEU A 19 30.14 -18.06 5.05
N ILE A 20 29.14 -17.89 5.93
CA ILE A 20 27.76 -18.00 5.57
C ILE A 20 27.43 -16.73 4.76
N CYS A 21 27.53 -16.82 3.43
CA CYS A 21 26.97 -15.83 2.54
C CYS A 21 25.43 -15.85 2.72
N PHE A 22 24.91 -14.95 3.52
CA PHE A 22 23.50 -14.58 3.42
C PHE A 22 23.31 -13.91 2.06
N GLY A 23 22.93 -14.70 1.06
CA GLY A 23 22.42 -14.16 -0.18
C GLY A 23 21.20 -13.30 0.16
N ALA A 24 21.30 -11.98 -0.02
CA ALA A 24 20.16 -11.13 -0.07
C ALA A 24 19.30 -11.64 -1.24
N ILE A 25 18.23 -12.38 -0.94
CA ILE A 25 17.22 -12.75 -1.91
C ILE A 25 16.59 -11.40 -2.32
N ALA A 26 16.94 -10.90 -3.49
CA ALA A 26 16.22 -9.80 -4.10
C ALA A 26 14.76 -10.26 -4.13
N GLN A 27 13.89 -9.54 -3.45
CA GLN A 27 12.47 -9.82 -3.44
C GLN A 27 11.94 -9.43 -4.82
N ASP A 28 11.86 -10.40 -5.74
CA ASP A 28 11.29 -10.19 -7.07
C ASP A 28 9.84 -9.73 -6.90
N SER A 29 9.60 -8.48 -7.20
CA SER A 29 8.25 -7.91 -7.19
C SER A 29 7.52 -8.42 -8.43
N LEU A 30 6.43 -9.19 -8.22
CA LEU A 30 5.58 -9.69 -9.28
C LEU A 30 4.62 -8.58 -9.74
N VAL A 31 4.64 -8.26 -11.03
CA VAL A 31 3.68 -7.32 -11.63
C VAL A 31 2.49 -8.09 -12.19
N ILE A 32 1.28 -7.73 -11.76
CA ILE A 32 0.01 -8.37 -12.12
C ILE A 32 -0.87 -7.33 -12.83
N PRO A 33 -1.11 -7.42 -14.14
CA PRO A 33 -2.04 -6.54 -14.84
C PRO A 33 -3.45 -6.65 -14.25
N LEU A 34 -4.18 -5.54 -14.15
CA LEU A 34 -5.57 -5.56 -13.69
C LEU A 34 -6.48 -6.30 -14.68
N TRP A 35 -6.20 -6.20 -15.97
CA TRP A 35 -6.86 -6.93 -17.05
C TRP A 35 -5.81 -7.51 -18.02
N GLN A 36 -5.95 -8.77 -18.34
CA GLN A 36 -5.00 -9.46 -19.22
C GLN A 36 -4.94 -8.85 -20.64
N ASN A 37 -6.07 -8.41 -21.14
CA ASN A 37 -6.19 -7.86 -22.49
C ASN A 37 -6.05 -6.33 -22.55
N GLY A 38 -5.79 -5.67 -21.42
CA GLY A 38 -5.80 -4.21 -21.29
C GLY A 38 -7.07 -3.68 -20.64
N ALA A 39 -7.05 -2.43 -20.20
CA ALA A 39 -8.17 -1.79 -19.53
C ALA A 39 -9.39 -1.66 -20.46
N PRO A 40 -10.62 -1.96 -19.99
CA PRO A 40 -11.82 -1.91 -20.82
C PRO A 40 -12.02 -0.57 -21.53
N GLY A 41 -12.21 -0.61 -22.85
CA GLY A 41 -12.32 0.55 -23.73
C GLY A 41 -10.98 1.18 -24.13
N PHE A 42 -9.87 0.66 -23.66
CA PHE A 42 -8.50 1.14 -23.94
C PHE A 42 -7.51 -0.02 -24.20
N GLU A 43 -7.99 -1.17 -24.63
CA GLU A 43 -7.22 -2.39 -24.84
C GLU A 43 -6.07 -2.18 -25.85
N ASN A 44 -6.29 -1.32 -26.83
CA ASN A 44 -5.30 -0.95 -27.86
C ASN A 44 -4.09 -0.19 -27.29
N ARG A 45 -4.24 0.40 -26.09
CA ARG A 45 -3.17 1.20 -25.46
C ARG A 45 -2.30 0.41 -24.47
N LYS A 46 -2.62 -0.85 -24.18
CA LYS A 46 -1.93 -1.65 -23.15
C LYS A 46 -0.43 -1.79 -23.35
N ASN A 47 0.05 -1.64 -24.58
CA ASN A 47 1.49 -1.77 -24.93
C ASN A 47 2.17 -0.41 -25.07
N GLU A 48 1.48 0.70 -24.82
CA GLU A 48 2.12 2.02 -24.79
C GLU A 48 3.03 2.07 -23.54
N PRO A 49 4.29 2.51 -23.68
CA PRO A 49 5.26 2.45 -22.60
C PRO A 49 4.90 3.44 -21.48
N GLU A 50 5.09 3.02 -20.24
CA GLU A 50 5.10 3.91 -19.08
C GLU A 50 6.36 4.81 -19.13
N GLU A 51 6.24 6.01 -18.60
CA GLU A 51 7.38 6.87 -18.29
C GLU A 51 7.69 6.75 -16.80
N ALA A 52 8.91 6.31 -16.47
CA ALA A 52 9.36 6.18 -15.10
C ALA A 52 10.69 6.89 -14.88
N LYS A 53 10.81 7.59 -13.76
CA LYS A 53 12.05 8.13 -13.21
C LYS A 53 12.21 7.71 -11.76
N ASP A 54 13.27 8.16 -11.11
CA ASP A 54 13.70 7.70 -9.78
C ASP A 54 12.59 7.61 -8.72
N TRP A 55 11.59 8.47 -8.77
CA TRP A 55 10.56 8.53 -7.74
C TRP A 55 9.12 8.48 -8.28
N TRP A 56 8.87 8.63 -9.60
CA TRP A 56 7.54 8.72 -10.18
C TRP A 56 7.35 7.86 -11.44
N VAL A 57 6.07 7.56 -11.70
CA VAL A 57 5.61 6.88 -12.92
C VAL A 57 4.46 7.69 -13.53
N LYS A 58 4.45 7.79 -14.85
CA LYS A 58 3.41 8.42 -15.69
C LYS A 58 3.04 7.52 -16.87
N ASN A 59 2.10 8.01 -17.69
CA ASN A 59 1.64 7.34 -18.91
C ASN A 59 1.23 5.88 -18.64
N ILE A 60 0.38 5.70 -17.61
CA ILE A 60 -0.07 4.38 -17.17
C ILE A 60 -1.26 3.96 -18.03
N ASN A 61 -1.00 3.13 -19.06
CA ASN A 61 -2.00 2.65 -20.00
C ASN A 61 -2.42 1.19 -19.72
N ASN A 62 -1.59 0.45 -18.99
CA ASN A 62 -1.89 -0.90 -18.53
C ASN A 62 -1.85 -0.97 -17.00
N PRO A 63 -2.94 -0.54 -16.32
CA PRO A 63 -2.96 -0.48 -14.86
C PRO A 63 -2.69 -1.86 -14.25
N SER A 64 -1.90 -1.88 -13.16
CA SER A 64 -1.35 -3.12 -12.60
C SER A 64 -1.12 -3.03 -11.10
N LEU A 65 -0.98 -4.21 -10.48
CA LEU A 65 -0.53 -4.37 -9.10
C LEU A 65 0.92 -4.85 -9.09
N THR A 66 1.78 -4.20 -8.33
CA THR A 66 3.10 -4.74 -7.99
C THR A 66 2.99 -5.40 -6.62
N PHE A 67 3.16 -6.72 -6.58
CA PHE A 67 3.00 -7.52 -5.38
C PHE A 67 4.31 -7.57 -4.57
N PHE A 68 4.25 -7.19 -3.32
CA PHE A 68 5.29 -7.31 -2.30
C PHE A 68 4.84 -8.34 -1.28
N ARG A 69 5.48 -9.50 -1.28
CA ARG A 69 5.12 -10.61 -0.39
C ARG A 69 5.72 -10.40 1.01
N ALA A 70 4.91 -10.51 2.05
CA ALA A 70 5.41 -10.56 3.42
C ALA A 70 6.27 -11.82 3.66
N PRO A 71 7.33 -11.74 4.49
CA PRO A 71 8.12 -12.90 4.87
C PRO A 71 7.21 -13.99 5.47
N GLN A 72 7.36 -15.22 5.00
CA GLN A 72 6.47 -16.33 5.39
C GLN A 72 6.49 -16.60 6.91
N SER A 73 7.61 -16.34 7.56
CA SER A 73 7.78 -16.55 9.01
C SER A 73 6.92 -15.67 9.89
N ILE A 74 6.48 -14.51 9.36
CA ILE A 74 5.64 -13.52 10.08
C ILE A 74 4.32 -13.21 9.37
N ALA A 75 4.04 -13.88 8.24
CA ALA A 75 2.85 -13.60 7.44
C ALA A 75 1.56 -13.80 8.24
N THR A 76 0.73 -12.78 8.31
CA THR A 76 -0.53 -12.76 9.09
C THR A 76 -1.73 -13.25 8.29
N GLY A 77 -1.60 -13.34 6.98
CA GLY A 77 -2.72 -13.56 6.04
C GLY A 77 -3.46 -12.28 5.66
N ALA A 78 -3.21 -11.16 6.31
CA ALA A 78 -3.77 -9.87 5.87
C ALA A 78 -3.11 -9.36 4.59
N ALA A 79 -3.84 -8.52 3.85
CA ALA A 79 -3.33 -7.86 2.65
C ALA A 79 -3.80 -6.40 2.57
N VAL A 80 -3.03 -5.56 1.90
CA VAL A 80 -3.36 -4.16 1.65
C VAL A 80 -3.05 -3.76 0.21
N ILE A 81 -3.98 -3.05 -0.43
CA ILE A 81 -3.74 -2.37 -1.70
C ILE A 81 -3.25 -0.97 -1.37
N ILE A 82 -2.12 -0.55 -1.91
CA ILE A 82 -1.51 0.75 -1.68
C ILE A 82 -1.66 1.60 -2.93
N CYS A 83 -2.33 2.75 -2.79
CA CYS A 83 -2.54 3.74 -3.82
C CYS A 83 -1.56 4.92 -3.58
N PRO A 84 -0.46 5.05 -4.35
CA PRO A 84 0.44 6.18 -4.22
C PRO A 84 -0.23 7.50 -4.62
N GLY A 85 0.24 8.63 -4.08
CA GLY A 85 -0.19 9.96 -4.47
C GLY A 85 0.48 10.49 -5.74
N GLY A 86 0.37 11.79 -5.95
CA GLY A 86 0.94 12.49 -7.10
C GLY A 86 -0.08 13.35 -7.84
N GLY A 87 -1.17 13.76 -7.19
CA GLY A 87 -2.17 14.70 -7.73
C GLY A 87 -2.97 14.19 -8.92
N HIS A 88 -3.02 12.87 -9.14
CA HIS A 88 -3.56 12.23 -10.34
C HIS A 88 -2.87 12.66 -11.65
N ARG A 89 -1.66 13.26 -11.53
CA ARG A 89 -0.80 13.66 -12.66
C ARG A 89 0.42 12.77 -12.81
N THR A 90 0.80 12.09 -11.74
CA THR A 90 1.94 11.18 -11.63
C THR A 90 1.69 10.23 -10.47
N LEU A 91 2.46 9.14 -10.39
CA LEU A 91 2.49 8.28 -9.20
C LEU A 91 3.83 8.42 -8.48
N VAL A 92 3.80 8.74 -7.18
CA VAL A 92 4.98 8.73 -6.29
C VAL A 92 5.27 7.29 -5.88
N PHE A 93 5.67 6.46 -6.87
CA PHE A 93 5.69 5.00 -6.74
C PHE A 93 6.68 4.50 -5.68
N ASN A 94 7.87 5.09 -5.60
CA ASN A 94 8.90 4.61 -4.67
C ASN A 94 8.56 4.94 -3.22
N ALA A 95 8.35 6.21 -2.90
CA ALA A 95 8.21 6.66 -1.51
C ALA A 95 6.83 6.34 -0.90
N GLU A 96 5.75 6.38 -1.70
CA GLU A 96 4.38 6.14 -1.23
C GLU A 96 3.83 4.76 -1.64
N GLY A 97 4.53 4.09 -2.56
CA GLY A 97 4.22 2.72 -2.95
C GLY A 97 5.18 1.71 -2.33
N ALA A 98 6.39 1.59 -2.90
CA ALA A 98 7.35 0.55 -2.53
C ALA A 98 7.82 0.63 -1.07
N ASP A 99 8.11 1.84 -0.54
CA ASP A 99 8.53 2.00 0.86
C ASP A 99 7.40 1.66 1.84
N ALA A 100 6.15 2.04 1.52
CA ALA A 100 4.98 1.65 2.30
C ALA A 100 4.73 0.13 2.23
N ALA A 101 4.90 -0.49 1.06
CA ALA A 101 4.78 -1.93 0.90
C ALA A 101 5.83 -2.70 1.72
N LYS A 102 7.09 -2.25 1.72
CA LYS A 102 8.15 -2.84 2.56
C LYS A 102 7.84 -2.71 4.05
N PHE A 103 7.27 -1.57 4.47
CA PHE A 103 6.83 -1.40 5.85
C PHE A 103 5.71 -2.40 6.20
N MET A 104 4.66 -2.53 5.37
CA MET A 104 3.60 -3.51 5.58
C MET A 104 4.14 -4.95 5.63
N ASN A 105 5.10 -5.30 4.77
CA ASN A 105 5.75 -6.60 4.82
C ASN A 105 6.51 -6.85 6.13
N SER A 106 7.16 -5.82 6.69
CA SER A 106 7.90 -5.95 7.95
C SER A 106 7.01 -6.28 9.15
N ILE A 107 5.71 -6.01 9.06
CA ILE A 107 4.68 -6.36 10.05
C ILE A 107 3.78 -7.53 9.59
N GLY A 108 4.21 -8.29 8.59
CA GLY A 108 3.56 -9.53 8.16
C GLY A 108 2.35 -9.36 7.24
N ILE A 109 2.10 -8.17 6.68
CA ILE A 109 0.99 -7.89 5.78
C ILE A 109 1.46 -7.92 4.32
N ASN A 110 0.80 -8.71 3.47
CA ASN A 110 1.04 -8.69 2.03
C ASN A 110 0.63 -7.34 1.44
N ALA A 111 1.43 -6.77 0.54
CA ALA A 111 1.14 -5.46 -0.03
C ALA A 111 1.10 -5.50 -1.56
N PHE A 112 0.15 -4.79 -2.14
CA PHE A 112 -0.06 -4.66 -3.57
C PHE A 112 -0.05 -3.19 -3.94
N VAL A 113 1.00 -2.70 -4.56
CA VAL A 113 1.10 -1.30 -4.99
C VAL A 113 0.38 -1.14 -6.32
N LEU A 114 -0.62 -0.28 -6.36
CA LEU A 114 -1.45 -0.03 -7.52
C LEU A 114 -0.83 1.05 -8.42
N LYS A 115 -0.56 0.72 -9.66
CA LYS A 115 -0.41 1.67 -10.74
C LYS A 115 -1.77 1.87 -11.39
N TYR A 116 -2.35 3.06 -11.24
CA TYR A 116 -3.67 3.39 -11.76
C TYR A 116 -3.60 4.48 -12.83
N ARG A 117 -4.57 4.54 -13.72
CA ARG A 117 -4.66 5.54 -14.80
C ARG A 117 -4.82 6.94 -14.22
N LEU A 118 -4.15 7.91 -14.80
CA LEU A 118 -4.01 9.27 -14.28
C LEU A 118 -4.91 10.23 -15.06
N PHE A 119 -6.00 10.70 -14.44
CA PHE A 119 -7.00 11.54 -15.12
C PHE A 119 -6.68 13.04 -15.18
N ARG A 120 -5.59 13.46 -14.53
CA ARG A 120 -5.08 14.85 -14.56
C ARG A 120 -3.69 14.96 -15.17
N GLU A 121 -3.17 13.89 -15.74
CA GLU A 121 -1.94 13.93 -16.51
C GLU A 121 -2.14 14.78 -17.76
N GLU A 122 -1.11 15.49 -18.20
CA GLU A 122 -1.16 16.30 -19.41
C GLU A 122 -1.45 15.41 -20.63
N ASN A 123 -2.37 15.84 -21.49
CA ASN A 123 -2.85 15.10 -22.67
C ASN A 123 -3.45 13.71 -22.37
N THR A 124 -3.87 13.46 -21.14
CA THR A 124 -4.53 12.19 -20.81
C THR A 124 -5.87 12.05 -21.52
N VAL A 125 -6.21 10.81 -21.88
CA VAL A 125 -7.55 10.45 -22.38
C VAL A 125 -8.43 9.86 -21.28
N TYR A 126 -7.89 9.71 -20.08
CA TYR A 126 -8.58 9.07 -18.96
C TYR A 126 -9.40 10.08 -18.17
N THR A 127 -10.50 9.60 -17.63
CA THR A 127 -11.38 10.32 -16.72
C THR A 127 -11.21 9.83 -15.29
N MET A 128 -11.78 10.54 -14.33
CA MET A 128 -11.88 10.10 -12.94
C MET A 128 -12.52 8.70 -12.82
N GLU A 129 -13.51 8.40 -13.65
CA GLU A 129 -14.17 7.09 -13.64
C GLU A 129 -13.24 5.95 -14.04
N ASN A 130 -12.30 6.18 -14.96
CA ASN A 130 -11.28 5.18 -15.29
C ASN A 130 -10.35 4.91 -14.11
N THR A 131 -9.94 5.96 -13.38
CA THR A 131 -9.12 5.83 -12.18
C THR A 131 -9.87 5.08 -11.05
N LYS A 132 -11.16 5.39 -10.84
CA LYS A 132 -12.01 4.65 -9.90
C LYS A 132 -12.16 3.18 -10.31
N GLN A 133 -12.42 2.90 -11.58
CA GLN A 133 -12.52 1.54 -12.10
C GLN A 133 -11.28 0.71 -11.76
N ASP A 134 -10.08 1.31 -11.83
CA ASP A 134 -8.82 0.63 -11.55
C ASP A 134 -8.74 0.17 -10.08
N VAL A 135 -9.09 1.00 -9.10
CA VAL A 135 -9.01 0.60 -7.69
C VAL A 135 -10.09 -0.42 -7.31
N PHE A 136 -11.30 -0.32 -7.89
CA PHE A 136 -12.34 -1.32 -7.69
C PHE A 136 -11.90 -2.68 -8.26
N ARG A 137 -11.34 -2.68 -9.48
CA ARG A 137 -10.78 -3.87 -10.10
C ARG A 137 -9.62 -4.45 -9.30
N ALA A 138 -8.73 -3.61 -8.79
CA ALA A 138 -7.60 -4.03 -7.95
C ALA A 138 -8.07 -4.80 -6.71
N MET A 139 -9.08 -4.30 -5.99
CA MET A 139 -9.64 -4.99 -4.81
C MET A 139 -10.23 -6.35 -5.17
N ARG A 140 -11.00 -6.43 -6.25
CA ARG A 140 -11.59 -7.67 -6.74
C ARG A 140 -10.52 -8.67 -7.19
N LEU A 141 -9.48 -8.19 -7.88
CA LEU A 141 -8.35 -9.01 -8.32
C LEU A 141 -7.58 -9.60 -7.13
N VAL A 142 -7.21 -8.80 -6.12
CA VAL A 142 -6.54 -9.30 -4.91
C VAL A 142 -7.41 -10.36 -4.21
N ARG A 143 -8.72 -10.15 -4.16
CA ARG A 143 -9.67 -11.10 -3.59
C ARG A 143 -9.73 -12.41 -4.39
N SER A 144 -9.65 -12.36 -5.72
CA SER A 144 -9.61 -13.57 -6.56
C SER A 144 -8.32 -14.38 -6.39
N LEU A 145 -7.22 -13.71 -6.08
CA LEU A 145 -5.90 -14.30 -5.84
C LEU A 145 -5.68 -14.76 -4.39
N ALA A 146 -6.67 -14.58 -3.51
CA ALA A 146 -6.52 -14.82 -2.07
C ALA A 146 -6.06 -16.24 -1.73
N LYS A 147 -6.58 -17.25 -2.42
CA LYS A 147 -6.18 -18.65 -2.21
C LYS A 147 -4.72 -18.89 -2.59
N GLU A 148 -4.27 -18.34 -3.73
CA GLU A 148 -2.92 -18.49 -4.26
C GLU A 148 -1.87 -17.87 -3.33
N TYR A 149 -2.17 -16.68 -2.81
CA TYR A 149 -1.24 -15.92 -1.95
C TYR A 149 -1.50 -16.11 -0.46
N LYS A 150 -2.38 -17.06 -0.08
CA LYS A 150 -2.74 -17.36 1.32
C LYS A 150 -3.24 -16.12 2.08
N ILE A 151 -4.11 -15.34 1.42
CA ILE A 151 -4.73 -14.14 1.96
C ILE A 151 -6.10 -14.49 2.57
N ASP A 152 -6.36 -13.97 3.76
CA ASP A 152 -7.69 -13.98 4.37
C ASP A 152 -8.56 -12.88 3.75
N THR A 153 -9.58 -13.25 3.02
CA THR A 153 -10.48 -12.32 2.33
C THR A 153 -11.25 -11.39 3.27
N ALA A 154 -11.34 -11.71 4.56
CA ALA A 154 -11.92 -10.83 5.57
C ALA A 154 -10.94 -9.73 6.05
N ARG A 155 -9.64 -9.81 5.67
CA ARG A 155 -8.59 -8.89 6.10
C ARG A 155 -7.83 -8.28 4.91
N ILE A 156 -8.58 -7.86 3.88
CA ILE A 156 -8.05 -7.10 2.74
C ILE A 156 -8.45 -5.65 2.89
N GLY A 157 -7.48 -4.76 3.02
CA GLY A 157 -7.69 -3.32 3.16
C GLY A 157 -7.15 -2.51 1.99
N VAL A 158 -7.34 -1.20 2.10
CA VAL A 158 -6.78 -0.22 1.17
C VAL A 158 -6.04 0.88 1.93
N MET A 159 -4.92 1.32 1.39
CA MET A 159 -4.12 2.43 1.89
C MET A 159 -3.88 3.43 0.76
N GLY A 160 -3.93 4.72 1.06
CA GLY A 160 -3.63 5.72 0.04
C GLY A 160 -3.02 6.98 0.60
N PHE A 161 -2.16 7.61 -0.19
CA PHE A 161 -1.48 8.85 0.10
C PHE A 161 -1.99 9.96 -0.82
N SER A 162 -2.31 11.14 -0.29
CA SER A 162 -2.70 12.31 -1.08
C SER A 162 -3.82 11.96 -2.09
N ALA A 163 -3.61 12.15 -3.38
CA ALA A 163 -4.53 11.71 -4.45
C ALA A 163 -4.84 10.20 -4.40
N GLY A 164 -3.87 9.36 -4.02
CA GLY A 164 -4.11 7.94 -3.74
C GLY A 164 -5.01 7.72 -2.52
N GLY A 165 -4.97 8.64 -1.54
CA GLY A 165 -5.90 8.66 -0.41
C GLY A 165 -7.33 8.97 -0.84
N GLU A 166 -7.51 9.87 -1.83
CA GLU A 166 -8.83 10.09 -2.46
C GLU A 166 -9.34 8.81 -3.10
N LEU A 167 -8.48 8.12 -3.84
CA LEU A 167 -8.83 6.87 -4.53
C LEU A 167 -9.20 5.75 -3.54
N ALA A 168 -8.43 5.61 -2.45
CA ALA A 168 -8.71 4.66 -1.38
C ALA A 168 -10.05 4.95 -0.68
N GLY A 169 -10.35 6.23 -0.45
CA GLY A 169 -11.63 6.66 0.12
C GLY A 169 -12.80 6.43 -0.83
N TRP A 170 -12.65 6.73 -2.13
CA TRP A 170 -13.70 6.40 -3.11
C TRP A 170 -14.05 4.92 -3.09
N LEU A 171 -13.07 4.03 -3.11
CA LEU A 171 -13.33 2.60 -2.96
C LEU A 171 -14.09 2.30 -1.67
N SER A 172 -13.64 2.87 -0.55
CA SER A 172 -14.14 2.52 0.78
C SER A 172 -15.56 3.01 1.05
N TYR A 173 -15.92 4.18 0.53
CA TYR A 173 -17.24 4.77 0.74
C TYR A 173 -18.25 4.38 -0.34
N HIS A 174 -17.78 3.95 -1.53
CA HIS A 174 -18.60 3.66 -2.69
C HIS A 174 -18.48 2.22 -3.20
N TYR A 175 -17.97 1.29 -2.38
CA TYR A 175 -17.70 -0.11 -2.77
C TYR A 175 -18.93 -0.87 -3.29
N GLN A 176 -20.15 -0.39 -2.99
CA GLN A 176 -21.40 -0.97 -3.47
C GLN A 176 -21.78 -0.50 -4.86
N GLU A 177 -21.15 0.57 -5.37
CA GLU A 177 -21.39 1.04 -6.72
C GLU A 177 -20.95 -0.02 -7.75
N ASN A 178 -21.81 -0.27 -8.71
CA ASN A 178 -21.62 -1.35 -9.67
C ASN A 178 -21.92 -0.88 -11.10
N HIS A 179 -21.59 0.37 -11.40
CA HIS A 179 -21.82 0.98 -12.70
C HIS A 179 -20.69 0.72 -13.70
N PHE A 180 -19.55 0.16 -13.25
CA PHE A 180 -18.44 -0.18 -14.14
C PHE A 180 -18.78 -1.36 -15.04
N ILE A 181 -18.24 -1.34 -16.26
CA ILE A 181 -18.40 -2.43 -17.23
C ILE A 181 -17.80 -3.71 -16.62
N LYS A 182 -18.62 -4.76 -16.56
CA LYS A 182 -18.18 -6.10 -16.16
C LYS A 182 -17.49 -6.77 -17.32
N ASN A 183 -16.20 -7.10 -17.14
CA ASN A 183 -15.37 -7.69 -18.18
C ASN A 183 -15.23 -9.23 -18.02
N ASP A 184 -15.19 -9.71 -16.78
CA ASP A 184 -15.00 -11.12 -16.44
C ASP A 184 -15.58 -11.48 -15.06
N ALA A 185 -15.37 -12.74 -14.64
CA ALA A 185 -15.86 -13.25 -13.36
C ALA A 185 -15.27 -12.52 -12.12
N ILE A 186 -14.09 -11.89 -12.24
CA ILE A 186 -13.48 -11.14 -11.15
C ILE A 186 -14.32 -9.92 -10.80
N ASP A 187 -14.98 -9.31 -11.78
CA ASP A 187 -15.83 -8.12 -11.55
C ASP A 187 -17.14 -8.43 -10.80
N ALA A 188 -17.47 -9.72 -10.62
CA ALA A 188 -18.57 -10.13 -9.76
C ALA A 188 -18.19 -10.21 -8.27
N LEU A 189 -16.90 -10.17 -7.94
CA LEU A 189 -16.43 -10.21 -6.54
C LEU A 189 -16.69 -8.89 -5.82
N SER A 190 -16.74 -8.95 -4.49
CA SER A 190 -16.91 -7.74 -3.67
C SER A 190 -15.69 -6.81 -3.77
N ALA A 191 -15.93 -5.53 -3.98
CA ALA A 191 -14.91 -4.49 -3.91
C ALA A 191 -14.74 -3.89 -2.48
N ARG A 192 -15.45 -4.42 -1.47
CA ARG A 192 -15.45 -3.88 -0.10
C ARG A 192 -14.10 -4.13 0.59
N PRO A 193 -13.39 -3.08 1.04
CA PRO A 193 -12.24 -3.24 1.92
C PRO A 193 -12.69 -3.52 3.36
N SER A 194 -11.90 -4.25 4.13
CA SER A 194 -12.16 -4.50 5.56
C SER A 194 -11.63 -3.40 6.47
N PHE A 195 -10.63 -2.65 6.01
CA PHE A 195 -10.05 -1.48 6.67
C PHE A 195 -9.51 -0.49 5.63
N GLN A 196 -9.39 0.78 6.02
CA GLN A 196 -8.77 1.80 5.19
C GLN A 196 -7.76 2.63 5.97
N ILE A 197 -6.72 3.08 5.26
CA ILE A 197 -5.64 3.91 5.80
C ILE A 197 -5.48 5.12 4.86
N LEU A 198 -5.80 6.31 5.34
CA LEU A 198 -5.81 7.53 4.55
C LEU A 198 -4.76 8.50 5.08
N ILE A 199 -3.69 8.69 4.32
CA ILE A 199 -2.54 9.51 4.67
C ILE A 199 -2.62 10.82 3.90
N TYR A 200 -2.82 11.93 4.60
CA TYR A 200 -3.06 13.28 4.05
C TYR A 200 -3.90 13.25 2.75
N PRO A 201 -5.09 12.60 2.78
CA PRO A 201 -5.90 12.45 1.59
C PRO A 201 -6.33 13.80 1.05
N GLY A 202 -6.36 13.95 -0.29
CA GLY A 202 -6.86 15.17 -0.91
C GLY A 202 -8.37 15.39 -0.68
N PRO A 203 -8.90 16.58 -1.00
CA PRO A 203 -10.27 16.97 -0.65
C PRO A 203 -11.37 16.14 -1.31
N LEU A 204 -11.10 15.49 -2.44
CA LEU A 204 -12.10 14.65 -3.13
C LEU A 204 -12.44 13.35 -2.37
N VAL A 205 -11.74 13.07 -1.26
CA VAL A 205 -11.99 11.89 -0.43
C VAL A 205 -13.30 11.98 0.37
N VAL A 206 -13.79 13.18 0.63
CA VAL A 206 -14.94 13.41 1.52
C VAL A 206 -16.25 13.02 0.80
N PRO A 207 -16.94 11.96 1.26
CA PRO A 207 -18.22 11.55 0.70
C PRO A 207 -19.37 12.44 1.23
N ASP A 208 -20.53 12.36 0.63
CA ASP A 208 -21.75 13.02 1.14
C ASP A 208 -22.15 12.49 2.52
N SER A 209 -21.90 11.19 2.77
CA SER A 209 -22.16 10.54 4.06
C SER A 209 -21.29 9.31 4.25
N VAL A 210 -21.02 8.97 5.52
CA VAL A 210 -20.35 7.71 5.88
C VAL A 210 -21.40 6.71 6.33
N SER A 211 -21.48 5.56 5.63
CA SER A 211 -22.36 4.45 5.99
C SER A 211 -21.89 3.77 7.27
N VAL A 212 -22.81 3.23 8.07
CA VAL A 212 -22.48 2.35 9.23
C VAL A 212 -21.69 1.09 8.83
N THR A 213 -21.69 0.74 7.56
CA THR A 213 -20.94 -0.40 6.99
C THR A 213 -19.57 -0.02 6.43
N ALA A 214 -19.18 1.26 6.55
CA ALA A 214 -17.85 1.70 6.13
C ALA A 214 -16.75 0.97 6.92
N PRO A 215 -15.57 0.78 6.35
CA PRO A 215 -14.49 0.08 7.05
C PRO A 215 -13.95 0.87 8.24
N THR A 216 -13.36 0.18 9.21
CA THR A 216 -12.55 0.84 10.25
C THR A 216 -11.42 1.63 9.59
N THR A 217 -11.09 2.80 10.15
CA THR A 217 -10.31 3.82 9.44
C THR A 217 -9.16 4.35 10.28
N PHE A 218 -7.98 4.43 9.68
CA PHE A 218 -6.83 5.19 10.18
C PHE A 218 -6.64 6.45 9.34
N LEU A 219 -6.63 7.61 9.99
CA LEU A 219 -6.47 8.93 9.37
C LEU A 219 -5.18 9.60 9.85
N LEU A 220 -4.44 10.21 8.94
CA LEU A 220 -3.20 10.91 9.26
C LEU A 220 -3.01 12.15 8.38
N ALA A 221 -2.67 13.29 8.99
CA ALA A 221 -2.21 14.49 8.29
C ALA A 221 -1.32 15.35 9.21
N ALA A 222 -0.69 16.38 8.64
CA ALA A 222 -0.12 17.48 9.38
C ALA A 222 -1.09 18.68 9.36
N ASN A 223 -1.27 19.39 10.48
CA ASN A 223 -2.24 20.47 10.59
C ASN A 223 -1.89 21.69 9.72
N ASP A 224 -0.61 21.90 9.46
CA ASP A 224 -0.10 22.93 8.54
C ASP A 224 -0.24 22.57 7.04
N ASP A 225 -0.71 21.37 6.71
CA ASP A 225 -1.10 20.98 5.35
C ASP A 225 -2.51 21.55 5.05
N THR A 226 -2.56 22.74 4.49
CA THR A 226 -3.80 23.47 4.19
C THR A 226 -4.70 22.77 3.16
N CYS A 227 -4.14 21.90 2.31
CA CYS A 227 -4.89 21.08 1.37
C CYS A 227 -5.64 19.94 2.09
N CYS A 228 -4.92 19.23 2.94
CA CYS A 228 -5.24 17.83 3.18
C CYS A 228 -5.48 17.51 4.68
N SER A 229 -5.28 18.49 5.59
CA SER A 229 -5.76 18.39 6.97
C SER A 229 -7.26 18.61 7.12
N PRO A 230 -7.94 19.56 6.41
CA PRO A 230 -9.38 19.73 6.52
C PRO A 230 -10.20 18.49 6.16
N PRO A 231 -9.91 17.74 5.08
CA PRO A 231 -10.58 16.46 4.80
C PRO A 231 -10.48 15.45 5.94
N VAL A 232 -9.32 15.34 6.60
CA VAL A 232 -9.10 14.41 7.73
C VAL A 232 -10.01 14.78 8.91
N ILE A 233 -10.13 16.06 9.24
CA ILE A 233 -11.01 16.56 10.32
C ILE A 233 -12.48 16.26 9.97
N THR A 234 -12.89 16.52 8.72
CA THR A 234 -14.24 16.26 8.24
C THR A 234 -14.57 14.77 8.34
N LEU A 235 -13.70 13.89 7.83
CA LEU A 235 -13.88 12.44 7.88
C LEU A 235 -13.97 11.93 9.32
N LEU A 236 -13.13 12.43 10.23
CA LEU A 236 -13.22 12.09 11.65
C LEU A 236 -14.62 12.35 12.21
N GLN A 237 -15.20 13.54 11.95
CA GLN A 237 -16.53 13.89 12.42
C GLN A 237 -17.62 13.01 11.80
N MET A 238 -17.50 12.72 10.50
CA MET A 238 -18.44 11.86 9.78
C MET A 238 -18.43 10.41 10.31
N HIS A 239 -17.24 9.84 10.57
CA HIS A 239 -17.10 8.51 11.17
C HIS A 239 -17.68 8.45 12.56
N ARG A 240 -17.41 9.46 13.40
CA ARG A 240 -18.00 9.56 14.76
C ARG A 240 -19.54 9.62 14.72
N LYS A 241 -20.11 10.41 13.81
CA LYS A 241 -21.56 10.51 13.60
C LYS A 241 -22.15 9.16 13.18
N ALA A 242 -21.46 8.45 12.27
CA ALA A 242 -21.87 7.13 11.77
C ALA A 242 -21.59 5.99 12.77
N LYS A 243 -20.90 6.25 13.90
CA LYS A 243 -20.45 5.24 14.89
C LYS A 243 -19.54 4.18 14.26
N VAL A 244 -18.77 4.55 13.23
CA VAL A 244 -17.76 3.70 12.59
C VAL A 244 -16.42 3.93 13.29
N PRO A 245 -15.68 2.88 13.68
CA PRO A 245 -14.38 3.01 14.32
C PRO A 245 -13.40 3.83 13.48
N VAL A 246 -12.74 4.80 14.13
CA VAL A 246 -11.76 5.67 13.48
C VAL A 246 -10.65 6.05 14.46
N GLU A 247 -9.41 5.93 14.04
CA GLU A 247 -8.24 6.49 14.70
C GLU A 247 -7.68 7.64 13.86
N VAL A 248 -7.27 8.74 14.51
CA VAL A 248 -6.73 9.91 13.80
C VAL A 248 -5.47 10.41 14.49
N HIS A 249 -4.47 10.75 13.67
CA HIS A 249 -3.27 11.46 14.09
C HIS A 249 -3.15 12.75 13.27
N LEU A 250 -3.16 13.88 13.96
CA LEU A 250 -2.99 15.19 13.35
C LEU A 250 -1.78 15.86 14.00
N TYR A 251 -0.66 15.87 13.29
CA TYR A 251 0.58 16.48 13.75
C TYR A 251 0.52 18.00 13.60
N GLU A 252 1.14 18.73 14.52
CA GLU A 252 1.19 20.20 14.48
C GLU A 252 1.79 20.71 13.16
N GLN A 253 2.90 20.09 12.75
CA GLN A 253 3.68 20.47 11.58
C GLN A 253 4.08 19.25 10.77
N GLY A 254 4.37 19.45 9.49
CA GLY A 254 4.84 18.40 8.59
C GLY A 254 4.66 18.71 7.13
N SER A 255 3.86 19.68 6.81
CA SER A 255 3.46 20.02 5.45
C SER A 255 2.86 18.84 4.70
N HIS A 256 2.69 18.96 3.39
CA HIS A 256 2.20 17.86 2.54
C HIS A 256 3.32 16.93 2.10
N GLY A 257 3.02 15.61 1.98
CA GLY A 257 3.92 14.66 1.32
C GLY A 257 5.11 14.22 2.17
N PHE A 258 4.95 14.08 3.50
CA PHE A 258 5.99 13.52 4.36
C PHE A 258 6.19 11.99 4.18
N ASN A 259 5.39 11.33 3.33
CA ASN A 259 5.49 9.91 2.96
C ASN A 259 5.53 9.00 4.20
N MET A 260 6.45 8.04 4.25
CA MET A 260 6.68 7.19 5.42
C MET A 260 7.47 7.89 6.56
N GLY A 261 7.42 9.24 6.63
CA GLY A 261 8.13 10.06 7.60
C GLY A 261 9.60 10.34 7.24
N LYS A 262 10.21 9.57 6.36
CA LYS A 262 11.64 9.64 6.04
C LYS A 262 12.09 10.98 5.42
N ARG A 263 11.18 11.72 4.80
CA ARG A 263 11.47 13.03 4.19
C ARG A 263 11.42 14.19 5.17
N SER A 264 10.83 13.98 6.35
CA SER A 264 10.71 15.01 7.37
C SER A 264 11.94 15.05 8.27
N LEU A 265 12.27 16.24 8.76
CA LEU A 265 13.26 16.43 9.84
C LEU A 265 12.61 16.33 11.23
N LEU A 266 11.27 16.22 11.30
CA LEU A 266 10.51 16.18 12.55
C LEU A 266 10.45 14.75 13.10
N ASN A 267 10.98 14.55 14.31
CA ASN A 267 10.97 13.25 14.98
C ASN A 267 9.57 12.65 15.14
N SER A 268 8.56 13.51 15.38
CA SER A 268 7.16 13.08 15.49
C SER A 268 6.67 12.35 14.24
N LEU A 269 7.06 12.83 13.05
CA LEU A 269 6.67 12.23 11.79
C LEU A 269 7.44 10.93 11.46
N HIS A 270 8.60 10.69 12.08
CA HIS A 270 9.30 9.40 11.91
C HIS A 270 8.58 8.25 12.61
N SER A 271 7.78 8.55 13.64
CA SER A 271 7.13 7.53 14.47
C SER A 271 5.73 7.11 13.98
N TRP A 272 5.12 7.82 13.02
CA TRP A 272 3.76 7.50 12.60
C TRP A 272 3.58 6.07 12.03
N PRO A 273 4.56 5.48 11.31
CA PRO A 273 4.41 4.11 10.85
C PRO A 273 4.23 3.12 12.01
N GLN A 274 4.90 3.38 13.16
CA GLN A 274 4.72 2.54 14.34
C GLN A 274 3.29 2.67 14.92
N ARG A 275 2.71 3.88 14.92
CA ARG A 275 1.31 4.08 15.34
C ARG A 275 0.34 3.31 14.46
N LEU A 276 0.59 3.29 13.14
CA LEU A 276 -0.17 2.46 12.22
C LEU A 276 -0.04 0.97 12.52
N ALA A 277 1.19 0.49 12.81
CA ALA A 277 1.41 -0.91 13.17
C ALA A 277 0.64 -1.30 14.45
N ASP A 278 0.69 -0.44 15.46
CA ASP A 278 -0.05 -0.64 16.72
C ASP A 278 -1.57 -0.71 16.46
N TRP A 279 -2.12 0.23 15.70
CA TRP A 279 -3.55 0.23 15.33
C TRP A 279 -3.95 -1.04 14.57
N LEU A 280 -3.16 -1.49 13.60
CA LEU A 280 -3.41 -2.72 12.84
C LEU A 280 -3.40 -3.95 13.74
N ASN A 281 -2.50 -3.99 14.73
CA ASN A 281 -2.44 -5.07 15.71
C ASN A 281 -3.62 -5.04 16.69
N ASP A 282 -3.95 -3.88 17.25
CA ASP A 282 -5.03 -3.71 18.23
C ASP A 282 -6.40 -4.00 17.59
N SER A 283 -6.58 -3.61 16.33
CA SER A 283 -7.76 -3.94 15.53
C SER A 283 -7.83 -5.41 15.09
N GLY A 284 -6.84 -6.24 15.41
CA GLY A 284 -6.79 -7.65 15.03
C GLY A 284 -6.42 -7.93 13.57
N ILE A 285 -6.13 -6.90 12.78
CA ILE A 285 -5.84 -7.02 11.34
C ILE A 285 -4.52 -7.74 11.11
N SER A 286 -3.47 -7.37 11.86
CA SER A 286 -2.13 -7.96 11.75
C SER A 286 -1.87 -9.12 12.71
N LYS A 287 -2.91 -9.66 13.39
CA LYS A 287 -2.74 -10.84 14.24
C LYS A 287 -2.58 -12.09 13.39
N CYS A 288 -1.59 -12.94 13.75
CA CYS A 288 -1.47 -14.25 13.12
C CYS A 288 -2.73 -15.09 13.40
N CYS A 289 -3.24 -15.79 12.38
CA CYS A 289 -4.21 -16.85 12.61
C CYS A 289 -3.53 -17.96 13.44
N LYS A 290 -4.02 -18.20 14.64
CA LYS A 290 -3.60 -19.33 15.48
C LYS A 290 -4.11 -20.63 14.91
#